data_58a81e6cab7aef37b7e19b785ea5fd9b
#
_entry.id   58a81e6cab7aef37b7e19b785ea5fd9b
#
_cell.length_a   1.000
_cell.length_b   1.000
_cell.length_c   1.000
_cell.angle_alpha   90.00
_cell.angle_beta   90.00
_cell.angle_gamma   90.00
#
_symmetry.space_group_name_H-M   'P 1'
#
loop_
_entity.id
_entity.type
_entity.pdbx_description
1 polymer ?
#
loop_
_entity_poly.entity_id
_entity_poly.type
_entity_poly.pdbx_seq_one_letter_code
_entity_poly.pdbx_strand_id
1 'polypeptide(L)'
;MNLRIPGPIPVPDDILEEMSGPMINHRGPEYKDLLFRTTDRLKQIFETTGDVWVITSSGSGAMEAAIVNTLSPGDKVVNATIGVFGNRFTDIAEIYGAEVITLSFPFGEVIDLDTLRDTLNDDPDIKAVMVTHNETSTGVTND
;
A
#
# COMPACT_ATOMS: atom_id res chain seq x y z
N MET A 1 -26.47 5.83 -7.44
CA MET A 1 -26.18 4.61 -8.24
C MET A 1 -25.29 3.70 -7.41
N ASN A 2 -25.59 2.40 -7.29
CA ASN A 2 -24.73 1.44 -6.60
C ASN A 2 -23.91 0.68 -7.67
N LEU A 3 -22.61 0.96 -7.78
CA LEU A 3 -21.78 0.42 -8.84
C LEU A 3 -21.38 -1.04 -8.62
N ARG A 4 -21.32 -1.50 -7.36
CA ARG A 4 -20.90 -2.87 -6.97
C ARG A 4 -19.61 -3.35 -7.65
N ILE A 5 -18.63 -2.45 -7.74
CA ILE A 5 -17.29 -2.70 -8.29
C ILE A 5 -16.24 -2.21 -7.27
N PRO A 6 -15.00 -2.72 -7.33
CA PRO A 6 -13.95 -2.32 -6.40
C PRO A 6 -13.58 -0.82 -6.46
N GLY A 7 -13.77 -0.24 -7.61
CA GLY A 7 -13.54 1.18 -7.87
C GLY A 7 -13.83 1.54 -9.33
N PRO A 8 -14.23 2.80 -9.64
CA PRO A 8 -14.50 3.87 -8.67
C PRO A 8 -15.75 3.59 -7.82
N ILE A 9 -15.75 4.13 -6.60
CA ILE A 9 -16.89 4.08 -5.69
C ILE A 9 -17.63 5.43 -5.72
N PRO A 10 -18.94 5.47 -5.38
CA PRO A 10 -19.63 6.73 -5.16
C PRO A 10 -18.97 7.52 -4.03
N VAL A 11 -18.72 8.80 -4.26
CA VAL A 11 -18.24 9.71 -3.22
C VAL A 11 -19.44 10.26 -2.47
N PRO A 12 -19.46 10.28 -1.11
CA PRO A 12 -20.52 10.89 -0.33
C PRO A 12 -20.76 12.36 -0.70
N ASP A 13 -22.03 12.81 -0.63
CA ASP A 13 -22.41 14.14 -1.09
C ASP A 13 -21.72 15.27 -0.29
N ASP A 14 -21.52 15.10 1.00
CA ASP A 14 -20.79 16.03 1.88
C ASP A 14 -19.31 16.17 1.46
N ILE A 15 -18.68 15.09 1.03
CA ILE A 15 -17.31 15.15 0.50
C ILE A 15 -17.28 15.86 -0.87
N LEU A 16 -18.26 15.57 -1.74
CA LEU A 16 -18.35 16.26 -3.03
C LEU A 16 -18.57 17.77 -2.85
N GLU A 17 -19.36 18.18 -1.86
CA GLU A 17 -19.59 19.59 -1.53
C GLU A 17 -18.28 20.27 -1.11
N GLU A 18 -17.51 19.68 -0.20
CA GLU A 18 -16.19 20.17 0.20
C GLU A 18 -15.21 20.27 -0.98
N MET A 19 -15.21 19.27 -1.88
CA MET A 19 -14.35 19.26 -3.08
C MET A 19 -14.74 20.33 -4.09
N SER A 20 -15.97 20.85 -4.07
CA SER A 20 -16.45 21.91 -4.95
C SER A 20 -16.09 23.32 -4.48
N GLY A 21 -15.50 23.45 -3.31
CA GLY A 21 -15.07 24.72 -2.73
C GLY A 21 -14.00 25.44 -3.57
N PRO A 22 -13.78 26.73 -3.32
CA PRO A 22 -12.77 27.52 -4.04
C PRO A 22 -11.36 27.00 -3.74
N MET A 23 -10.48 27.13 -4.74
CA MET A 23 -9.07 26.78 -4.57
C MET A 23 -8.38 27.69 -3.54
N ILE A 24 -7.58 27.09 -2.66
CA ILE A 24 -6.76 27.80 -1.69
C ILE A 24 -5.28 27.84 -2.14
N ASN A 25 -4.54 28.83 -1.65
CA ASN A 25 -3.12 28.93 -1.96
C ASN A 25 -2.33 27.80 -1.27
N HIS A 26 -1.80 26.86 -2.08
CA HIS A 26 -1.02 25.71 -1.58
C HIS A 26 0.28 26.07 -0.85
N ARG A 27 0.73 27.33 -0.89
CA ARG A 27 1.87 27.87 -0.13
C ARG A 27 1.45 28.81 1.00
N GLY A 28 0.14 28.96 1.20
CA GLY A 28 -0.42 29.84 2.22
C GLY A 28 -0.61 29.15 3.56
N PRO A 29 -0.87 29.95 4.62
CA PRO A 29 -1.09 29.41 5.97
C PRO A 29 -2.32 28.50 6.05
N GLU A 30 -3.38 28.81 5.30
CA GLU A 30 -4.60 28.02 5.25
C GLU A 30 -4.35 26.58 4.79
N TYR A 31 -3.58 26.42 3.70
CA TYR A 31 -3.19 25.09 3.22
C TYR A 31 -2.27 24.37 4.21
N LYS A 32 -1.34 25.08 4.83
CA LYS A 32 -0.47 24.53 5.88
C LYS A 32 -1.31 23.94 7.01
N ASP A 33 -2.27 24.72 7.54
CA ASP A 33 -3.14 24.27 8.63
C ASP A 33 -4.01 23.06 8.21
N LEU A 34 -4.52 23.07 6.99
CA LEU A 34 -5.26 21.94 6.42
C LEU A 34 -4.38 20.68 6.37
N LEU A 35 -3.17 20.80 5.81
CA LEU A 35 -2.25 19.66 5.66
C LEU A 35 -1.85 19.07 7.01
N PHE A 36 -1.43 19.90 7.98
CA PHE A 36 -1.04 19.41 9.30
C PHE A 36 -2.20 18.74 10.04
N ARG A 37 -3.38 19.34 10.02
CA ARG A 37 -4.57 18.74 10.63
C ARG A 37 -4.96 17.42 9.97
N THR A 38 -4.80 17.31 8.65
CA THR A 38 -5.06 16.07 7.91
C THR A 38 -4.05 14.98 8.27
N THR A 39 -2.76 15.30 8.25
CA THR A 39 -1.69 14.33 8.59
C THR A 39 -1.77 13.87 10.04
N ASP A 40 -2.12 14.76 10.99
CA ASP A 40 -2.30 14.37 12.40
C ASP A 40 -3.47 13.39 12.59
N ARG A 41 -4.56 13.54 11.81
CA ARG A 41 -5.67 12.60 11.81
C ARG A 41 -5.28 11.26 11.16
N LEU A 42 -4.51 11.31 10.08
CA LEU A 42 -4.01 10.10 9.42
C LEU A 42 -3.05 9.31 10.32
N LYS A 43 -2.22 9.96 11.14
CA LYS A 43 -1.39 9.28 12.15
C LYS A 43 -2.20 8.41 13.10
N GLN A 44 -3.42 8.84 13.46
CA GLN A 44 -4.31 8.05 14.32
C GLN A 44 -4.83 6.79 13.61
N ILE A 45 -5.10 6.89 12.29
CA ILE A 45 -5.55 5.75 11.47
C ILE A 45 -4.41 4.74 11.25
N PHE A 46 -3.20 5.23 11.01
CA PHE A 46 -2.01 4.39 10.82
C PHE A 46 -1.34 3.96 12.13
N GLU A 47 -1.90 4.39 13.29
CA GLU A 47 -1.35 4.07 14.61
C GLU A 47 0.16 4.36 14.72
N THR A 48 0.58 5.51 14.18
CA THR A 48 1.99 5.89 14.09
C THR A 48 2.30 7.24 14.72
N THR A 49 3.49 7.37 15.30
CA THR A 49 4.08 8.65 15.73
C THR A 49 5.03 9.23 14.66
N GLY A 50 5.34 8.47 13.62
CA GLY A 50 6.18 8.90 12.51
C GLY A 50 5.47 9.88 11.56
N ASP A 51 6.18 10.34 10.55
CA ASP A 51 5.60 11.22 9.53
C ASP A 51 4.70 10.45 8.57
N VAL A 52 3.56 11.05 8.24
CA VAL A 52 2.62 10.54 7.24
C VAL A 52 2.62 11.48 6.05
N TRP A 53 2.86 10.94 4.88
CA TRP A 53 2.93 11.68 3.62
C TRP A 53 1.71 11.41 2.76
N VAL A 54 1.07 12.48 2.28
CA VAL A 54 0.00 12.41 1.28
C VAL A 54 0.64 12.51 -0.09
N ILE A 55 0.69 11.39 -0.81
CA ILE A 55 1.30 11.32 -2.14
C ILE A 55 0.22 11.45 -3.21
N THR A 56 0.41 12.39 -4.14
CA THR A 56 -0.47 12.54 -5.30
C THR A 56 -0.14 11.44 -6.31
N SER A 57 -0.75 10.26 -6.11
CA SER A 57 -0.50 9.08 -6.93
C SER A 57 -1.64 8.08 -6.81
N SER A 58 -1.59 7.01 -7.62
CA SER A 58 -2.39 5.81 -7.42
C SER A 58 -1.79 4.93 -6.32
N GLY A 59 -2.53 3.91 -5.85
CA GLY A 59 -2.00 2.91 -4.93
C GLY A 59 -0.72 2.22 -5.45
N SER A 60 -0.58 2.03 -6.76
CA SER A 60 0.66 1.47 -7.34
C SER A 60 1.87 2.38 -7.12
N GLY A 61 1.71 3.71 -7.19
CA GLY A 61 2.80 4.62 -6.87
C GLY A 61 3.15 4.64 -5.38
N ALA A 62 2.22 4.33 -4.48
CA ALA A 62 2.53 4.13 -3.07
C ALA A 62 3.32 2.83 -2.84
N MET A 63 2.99 1.74 -3.56
CA MET A 63 3.79 0.50 -3.56
C MET A 63 5.21 0.76 -4.06
N GLU A 64 5.35 1.48 -5.18
CA GLU A 64 6.64 1.89 -5.73
C GLU A 64 7.42 2.74 -4.72
N ALA A 65 6.78 3.73 -4.10
CA ALA A 65 7.42 4.55 -3.07
C ALA A 65 7.94 3.72 -1.89
N ALA A 66 7.21 2.70 -1.46
CA ALA A 66 7.66 1.78 -0.42
C ALA A 66 8.94 1.05 -0.86
N ILE A 67 8.96 0.49 -2.06
CA ILE A 67 10.11 -0.26 -2.60
C ILE A 67 11.35 0.64 -2.71
N VAL A 68 11.26 1.77 -3.42
CA VAL A 68 12.42 2.61 -3.73
C VAL A 68 13.02 3.33 -2.51
N ASN A 69 12.25 3.45 -1.43
CA ASN A 69 12.74 4.06 -0.19
C ASN A 69 13.28 3.05 0.83
N THR A 70 13.04 1.76 0.64
CA THR A 70 13.45 0.72 1.60
C THR A 70 14.45 -0.27 1.05
N LEU A 71 14.50 -0.45 -0.26
CA LEU A 71 15.34 -1.45 -0.92
C LEU A 71 16.39 -0.83 -1.82
N SER A 72 17.49 -1.56 -1.98
CA SER A 72 18.55 -1.32 -2.97
C SER A 72 18.61 -2.48 -3.96
N PRO A 73 19.13 -2.28 -5.18
CA PRO A 73 19.36 -3.38 -6.11
C PRO A 73 20.17 -4.52 -5.47
N GLY A 74 19.72 -5.75 -5.64
CA GLY A 74 20.32 -6.93 -5.04
C GLY A 74 19.83 -7.27 -3.62
N ASP A 75 18.98 -6.43 -3.02
CA ASP A 75 18.36 -6.79 -1.73
C ASP A 75 17.36 -7.92 -1.90
N LYS A 76 17.43 -8.93 -1.03
CA LYS A 76 16.47 -10.03 -1.00
C LYS A 76 15.19 -9.65 -0.27
N VAL A 77 14.06 -10.01 -0.85
CA VAL A 77 12.75 -9.81 -0.25
C VAL A 77 11.84 -11.02 -0.49
N VAL A 78 10.90 -11.23 0.41
CA VAL A 78 9.81 -12.21 0.21
C VAL A 78 8.54 -11.47 -0.12
N ASN A 79 7.83 -11.95 -1.13
CA ASN A 79 6.46 -11.53 -1.41
C ASN A 79 5.50 -12.70 -1.26
N ALA A 80 4.59 -12.61 -0.28
CA ALA A 80 3.51 -13.56 -0.10
C ALA A 80 2.26 -13.05 -0.84
N THR A 81 1.92 -13.68 -1.98
CA THR A 81 0.88 -13.21 -2.88
C THR A 81 -0.29 -14.18 -2.98
N ILE A 82 -1.50 -13.61 -3.00
CA ILE A 82 -2.78 -14.29 -3.17
C ILE A 82 -3.61 -13.68 -4.30
N GLY A 83 -3.02 -12.80 -5.12
CA GLY A 83 -3.75 -12.15 -6.20
C GLY A 83 -2.95 -11.13 -7.00
N VAL A 84 -3.67 -10.35 -7.80
CA VAL A 84 -3.09 -9.42 -8.78
C VAL A 84 -2.26 -8.32 -8.14
N PHE A 85 -2.69 -7.77 -6.98
CA PHE A 85 -1.94 -6.70 -6.35
C PHE A 85 -0.70 -7.20 -5.61
N GLY A 86 -0.76 -8.42 -5.04
CA GLY A 86 0.43 -9.10 -4.56
C GLY A 86 1.45 -9.33 -5.68
N ASN A 87 1.02 -9.84 -6.85
CA ASN A 87 1.91 -10.03 -8.00
C ASN A 87 2.52 -8.72 -8.48
N ARG A 88 1.74 -7.63 -8.46
CA ARG A 88 2.26 -6.29 -8.81
C ARG A 88 3.38 -5.82 -7.88
N PHE A 89 3.36 -6.20 -6.61
CA PHE A 89 4.46 -5.90 -5.69
C PHE A 89 5.75 -6.61 -6.13
N THR A 90 5.65 -7.89 -6.55
CA THR A 90 6.78 -8.62 -7.15
C THR A 90 7.34 -7.85 -8.35
N ASP A 91 6.46 -7.53 -9.34
CA ASP A 91 6.88 -6.85 -10.57
C ASP A 91 7.62 -5.52 -10.28
N ILE A 92 7.09 -4.72 -9.37
CA ILE A 92 7.72 -3.44 -9.00
C ILE A 92 9.08 -3.69 -8.34
N ALA A 93 9.19 -4.60 -7.38
CA ALA A 93 10.43 -4.87 -6.68
C ALA A 93 11.52 -5.39 -7.64
N GLU A 94 11.17 -6.28 -8.56
CA GLU A 94 12.09 -6.78 -9.59
C GLU A 94 12.57 -5.68 -10.55
N ILE A 95 11.68 -4.77 -10.98
CA ILE A 95 12.03 -3.62 -11.83
C ILE A 95 13.10 -2.74 -11.16
N TYR A 96 13.03 -2.58 -9.83
CA TYR A 96 14.02 -1.83 -9.06
C TYR A 96 15.21 -2.66 -8.60
N GLY A 97 15.32 -3.91 -9.09
CA GLY A 97 16.50 -4.76 -8.94
C GLY A 97 16.56 -5.56 -7.65
N ALA A 98 15.47 -5.69 -6.92
CA ALA A 98 15.41 -6.59 -5.77
C ALA A 98 15.39 -8.06 -6.22
N GLU A 99 15.96 -8.96 -5.40
CA GLU A 99 15.85 -10.40 -5.56
C GLU A 99 14.59 -10.87 -4.81
N VAL A 100 13.52 -11.19 -5.56
CA VAL A 100 12.22 -11.50 -4.97
C VAL A 100 11.99 -13.01 -4.86
N ILE A 101 11.81 -13.50 -3.64
CA ILE A 101 11.30 -14.84 -3.35
C ILE A 101 9.77 -14.74 -3.32
N THR A 102 9.11 -15.27 -4.34
CA THR A 102 7.64 -15.20 -4.44
C THR A 102 6.99 -16.47 -3.90
N LEU A 103 6.24 -16.32 -2.80
CA LEU A 103 5.38 -17.35 -2.25
C LEU A 103 3.96 -17.14 -2.80
N SER A 104 3.60 -17.95 -3.79
CA SER A 104 2.27 -17.85 -4.44
C SER A 104 1.30 -18.83 -3.79
N PHE A 105 0.20 -18.32 -3.29
CA PHE A 105 -0.90 -19.11 -2.72
C PHE A 105 -2.14 -19.06 -3.64
N PRO A 106 -3.06 -20.02 -3.51
CA PRO A 106 -4.25 -20.05 -4.34
C PRO A 106 -5.11 -18.79 -4.20
N PHE A 107 -5.63 -18.29 -5.32
CA PHE A 107 -6.55 -17.14 -5.32
C PHE A 107 -7.83 -17.49 -4.55
N GLY A 108 -8.22 -16.64 -3.62
CA GLY A 108 -9.37 -16.86 -2.76
C GLY A 108 -9.04 -17.46 -1.39
N GLU A 109 -7.78 -17.79 -1.15
CA GLU A 109 -7.25 -18.26 0.14
C GLU A 109 -6.34 -17.19 0.77
N VAL A 110 -6.12 -17.30 2.08
CA VAL A 110 -5.14 -16.47 2.80
C VAL A 110 -3.74 -17.04 2.65
N ILE A 111 -2.73 -16.23 2.94
CA ILE A 111 -1.35 -16.71 2.97
C ILE A 111 -1.17 -17.78 4.06
N ASP A 112 -0.31 -18.77 3.79
CA ASP A 112 0.13 -19.72 4.79
C ASP A 112 1.31 -19.14 5.59
N LEU A 113 1.03 -18.83 6.86
CA LEU A 113 2.00 -18.20 7.75
C LEU A 113 3.16 -19.15 8.13
N ASP A 114 2.93 -20.45 8.11
CA ASP A 114 4.00 -21.41 8.41
C ASP A 114 5.00 -21.46 7.27
N THR A 115 4.55 -21.53 6.02
CA THR A 115 5.42 -21.41 4.83
C THR A 115 6.20 -20.09 4.83
N LEU A 116 5.57 -18.98 5.16
CA LEU A 116 6.25 -17.68 5.23
C LEU A 116 7.32 -17.68 6.34
N ARG A 117 6.99 -18.19 7.51
CA ARG A 117 7.90 -18.28 8.66
C ARG A 117 9.12 -19.17 8.36
N ASP A 118 8.89 -20.33 7.75
CA ASP A 118 9.96 -21.25 7.38
C ASP A 118 10.89 -20.59 6.36
N THR A 119 10.37 -19.93 5.34
CA THR A 119 11.16 -19.19 4.36
C THR A 119 12.05 -18.12 5.02
N LEU A 120 11.51 -17.37 6.00
CA LEU A 120 12.27 -16.33 6.71
C LEU A 120 13.33 -16.93 7.65
N ASN A 121 13.09 -18.11 8.23
CA ASN A 121 14.07 -18.79 9.07
C ASN A 121 15.21 -19.38 8.25
N ASP A 122 14.93 -19.82 7.02
CA ASP A 122 15.92 -20.46 6.15
C ASP A 122 16.88 -19.47 5.49
N ASP A 123 16.47 -18.22 5.31
CA ASP A 123 17.31 -17.18 4.69
C ASP A 123 17.33 -15.87 5.52
N PRO A 124 18.35 -15.71 6.39
CA PRO A 124 18.48 -14.51 7.24
C PRO A 124 18.86 -13.24 6.47
N ASP A 125 19.18 -13.32 5.17
CA ASP A 125 19.53 -12.17 4.33
C ASP A 125 18.28 -11.46 3.77
N ILE A 126 17.09 -12.01 4.00
CA ILE A 126 15.82 -11.39 3.60
C ILE A 126 15.62 -10.09 4.38
N LYS A 127 15.55 -8.98 3.67
CA LYS A 127 15.42 -7.64 4.26
C LYS A 127 14.00 -7.18 4.51
N ALA A 128 13.06 -7.66 3.70
CA ALA A 128 11.67 -7.23 3.79
C ALA A 128 10.69 -8.34 3.38
N VAL A 129 9.50 -8.23 3.92
CA VAL A 129 8.34 -9.05 3.53
C VAL A 129 7.29 -8.13 2.95
N MET A 130 6.77 -8.50 1.77
CA MET A 130 5.68 -7.80 1.11
C MET A 130 4.42 -8.66 1.20
N VAL A 131 3.33 -8.06 1.68
CA VAL A 131 2.02 -8.71 1.80
C VAL A 131 0.93 -7.73 1.42
N THR A 132 -0.06 -8.18 0.65
CA THR A 132 -1.27 -7.41 0.41
C THR A 132 -2.31 -7.79 1.47
N HIS A 133 -2.57 -6.89 2.44
CA HIS A 133 -3.52 -7.14 3.51
C HIS A 133 -4.94 -7.39 2.94
N ASN A 134 -5.44 -6.49 2.10
CA ASN A 134 -6.74 -6.64 1.43
C ASN A 134 -6.51 -6.81 -0.08
N GLU A 135 -6.59 -8.04 -0.57
CA GLU A 135 -6.41 -8.33 -1.99
C GLU A 135 -7.71 -8.12 -2.74
N THR A 136 -7.81 -6.97 -3.40
CA THR A 136 -9.02 -6.55 -4.12
C THR A 136 -9.43 -7.51 -5.23
N SER A 137 -8.47 -8.13 -5.91
CA SER A 137 -8.73 -9.01 -7.05
C SER A 137 -9.41 -10.32 -6.65
N THR A 138 -9.26 -10.73 -5.39
CA THR A 138 -9.84 -11.99 -4.87
C THR A 138 -10.87 -11.75 -3.77
N GLY A 139 -10.93 -10.54 -3.19
CA GLY A 139 -11.80 -10.20 -2.07
C GLY A 139 -11.36 -10.82 -0.74
N VAL A 140 -10.10 -11.25 -0.64
CA VAL A 140 -9.53 -11.87 0.57
C VAL A 140 -8.80 -10.83 1.40
N THR A 141 -8.97 -10.92 2.72
CA THR A 141 -8.20 -10.17 3.72
C THR A 141 -7.28 -11.13 4.46
N ASN A 142 -5.97 -10.86 4.44
CA ASN A 142 -5.00 -11.53 5.30
C ASN A 142 -5.07 -10.96 6.72
N ASP A 143 -4.95 -11.81 7.71
CA ASP A 143 -4.94 -11.40 9.12
C ASP A 143 -3.52 -11.02 9.57
#